data_72723409baee8b4a1f7412dca9c355c0
#
_entry.id   72723409baee8b4a1f7412dca9c355c0
#
_cell.length_a   1.000
_cell.length_b   1.000
_cell.length_c   1.000
_cell.angle_alpha   90.00
_cell.angle_beta   90.00
_cell.angle_gamma   90.00
#
_symmetry.space_group_name_H-M   'P 1'
#
loop_
_entity.id
_entity.type
_entity.pdbx_description
1 polymer ?
#
loop_
_entity_poly.entity_id
_entity_poly.type
_entity_poly.pdbx_seq_one_letter_code
_entity_poly.pdbx_strand_id
1 'polypeptide(L)'
;MRIIQADVDRLDEITPLFIKYREYYGQLPKPXASRRFXEAXXIHEQAIILIAEDXDTGKAMGFCQFIPSFSALTLSAAWVLKGIYVTEEARRXLVADRLINHAKELAKAAGVDRMTVMTGEDNMAAQSLYRSLGFSNDHDXMYFALKLX
;
A
#
# COMPACT_ATOMS: atom_id res chain seq x y z
N MET A 1 5.31 -17.69 -4.89
CA MET A 1 4.86 -16.52 -4.10
C MET A 1 3.34 -16.52 -4.01
N ARG A 2 2.84 -16.23 -2.84
CA ARG A 2 1.40 -16.21 -2.58
C ARG A 2 1.02 -14.83 -2.06
N ILE A 3 -0.08 -14.24 -2.59
CA ILE A 3 -0.58 -12.96 -2.12
C ILE A 3 -1.79 -13.22 -1.25
N ILE A 4 -1.77 -12.73 -0.02
CA ILE A 4 -2.90 -12.91 0.88
C ILE A 4 -3.39 -11.56 1.37
N GLN A 5 -4.69 -11.46 1.57
CA GLN A 5 -5.27 -10.27 2.19
C GLN A 5 -5.18 -10.46 3.70
N ALA A 6 -4.53 -9.51 4.36
CA ALA A 6 -4.25 -9.64 5.77
C ALA A 6 -5.33 -8.97 6.61
N ASP A 7 -5.56 -9.55 7.77
CA ASP A 7 -6.43 -8.93 8.77
C ASP A 7 -5.63 -8.79 10.06
N VAL A 8 -6.33 -8.54 11.16
CA VAL A 8 -5.66 -8.28 12.42
C VAL A 8 -4.86 -9.49 12.92
N ASP A 9 -5.22 -10.70 12.48
CA ASP A 9 -4.50 -11.91 12.87
C ASP A 9 -3.09 -11.96 12.27
N ARG A 10 -2.81 -11.14 11.27
CA ARG A 10 -1.49 -11.09 10.64
C ARG A 10 -0.66 -9.91 11.10
N LEU A 11 -1.03 -9.30 12.20
CA LEU A 11 -0.39 -8.07 12.65
C LEU A 11 1.11 -8.26 12.91
N ASP A 12 1.49 -9.45 13.37
CA ASP A 12 2.90 -9.75 13.63
C ASP A 12 3.73 -9.81 12.35
N GLU A 13 3.09 -10.08 11.21
CA GLU A 13 3.79 -10.05 9.93
C GLU A 13 3.78 -8.65 9.32
N ILE A 14 2.66 -7.94 9.46
CA ILE A 14 2.51 -6.61 8.88
C ILE A 14 3.46 -5.62 9.53
N THR A 15 3.53 -5.65 10.85
CA THR A 15 4.20 -4.58 11.60
C THR A 15 5.68 -4.43 11.24
N PRO A 16 6.48 -5.51 11.15
CA PRO A 16 7.88 -5.32 10.78
C PRO A 16 8.05 -4.74 9.39
N LEU A 17 7.21 -5.15 8.43
CA LEU A 17 7.27 -4.59 7.08
C LEU A 17 6.89 -3.13 7.07
N PHE A 18 5.87 -2.78 7.84
CA PHE A 18 5.42 -1.40 7.94
C PHE A 18 6.49 -0.51 8.55
N ILE A 19 7.20 -1.01 9.57
CA ILE A 19 8.29 -0.27 10.18
C ILE A 19 9.41 -0.04 9.16
N LYS A 20 9.77 -1.06 8.39
CA LYS A 20 10.80 -0.91 7.36
C LYS A 20 10.39 0.08 6.28
N TYR A 21 9.12 0.06 5.91
CA TYR A 21 8.58 1.03 4.98
C TYR A 21 8.76 2.47 5.51
N ARG A 22 8.41 2.69 6.79
CA ARG A 22 8.56 4.01 7.40
C ARG A 22 10.03 4.44 7.44
N GLU A 23 10.91 3.52 7.81
CA GLU A 23 12.34 3.82 7.87
C GLU A 23 12.91 4.16 6.49
N TYR A 24 12.42 3.47 5.47
CA TYR A 24 12.85 3.76 4.10
C TYR A 24 12.56 5.22 3.73
N TYR A 25 11.48 5.78 4.26
CA TYR A 25 11.12 7.17 4.02
C TYR A 25 11.60 8.12 5.13
N GLY A 26 12.56 7.67 5.92
CA GLY A 26 13.24 8.54 6.89
C GLY A 26 12.53 8.71 8.21
N GLN A 27 11.53 7.90 8.49
CA GLN A 27 10.81 8.00 9.75
C GLN A 27 11.42 7.11 10.81
N LEU A 28 11.28 7.50 12.07
CA LEU A 28 11.70 6.65 13.18
C LEU A 28 10.80 5.42 13.25
N PRO A 29 11.32 4.28 13.72
CA PRO A 29 10.54 3.04 13.73
C PRO A 29 9.30 3.10 14.61
N LYS A 30 9.39 3.65 15.80
CA LYS A 30 8.27 3.75 16.73
C LYS A 30 7.43 2.48 16.74
N PRO A 31 8.00 1.39 17.19
CA PRO A 31 7.32 0.08 17.07
C PRO A 31 5.93 0.01 17.71
N UNK A 32 5.72 0.47 18.58
CA UNK A 32 4.50 0.43 19.25
C UNK A 32 3.45 1.23 18.55
N ALA A 33 3.88 2.45 18.32
CA ALA A 33 2.90 3.26 17.59
C ALA A 33 2.63 2.70 16.21
N SER A 34 3.66 2.17 15.59
CA SER A 34 3.50 1.55 14.27
C SER A 34 2.52 0.37 14.35
N ARG A 35 2.65 -0.45 15.38
CA ARG A 35 1.76 -1.59 15.54
C ARG A 35 0.32 -1.13 15.76
N ARG A 36 0.14 -0.14 16.62
CA ARG A 36 -1.22 0.40 16.89
C ARG A 36 -1.86 0.94 15.61
N PHE A 37 -1.07 1.60 14.83
CA PHE A 37 -1.57 2.14 13.57
C PHE A 37 -2.05 1.03 12.63
N UNK A 38 -1.26 0.09 12.48
CA UNK A 38 -1.54 -0.92 11.66
C UNK A 38 -2.67 -1.69 12.13
N GLU A 39 -2.81 -1.86 13.44
CA GLU A 39 -3.94 -2.56 14.03
C GLU A 39 -5.27 -1.86 13.79
N ALA A 40 -5.30 -0.60 14.05
CA ALA A 40 -6.50 0.19 13.82
C ALA A 40 -7.00 0.10 12.38
N UNK A 41 -6.06 0.08 11.59
CA UNK A 41 -6.36 0.01 10.27
C UNK A 41 -6.96 -1.27 9.87
N UNK A 42 -6.63 -2.34 10.46
CA UNK A 42 -7.11 -3.59 10.28
C UNK A 42 -8.37 -3.85 10.97
N ILE A 43 -8.53 -3.46 12.22
CA ILE A 43 -9.72 -3.70 13.03
C ILE A 43 -10.94 -2.98 12.47
N HIS A 44 -10.76 -1.73 12.11
CA HIS A 44 -11.89 -0.92 11.64
C HIS A 44 -12.17 -1.11 10.15
N GLU A 45 -11.45 -2.01 9.53
CA GLU A 45 -11.62 -2.28 8.10
C GLU A 45 -11.50 -1.01 7.25
N GLN A 46 -10.58 -0.14 7.65
CA GLN A 46 -10.34 1.11 6.94
C GLN A 46 -9.25 0.97 5.88
N ALA A 47 -8.63 -0.20 5.80
CA ALA A 47 -7.54 -0.42 4.86
C ALA A 47 -7.64 -1.81 4.28
N ILE A 48 -7.17 -1.95 3.06
CA ILE A 48 -6.95 -3.25 2.42
C ILE A 48 -5.44 -3.47 2.44
N ILE A 49 -5.00 -4.49 3.14
CA ILE A 49 -3.58 -4.79 3.26
C ILE A 49 -3.33 -6.15 2.65
N LEU A 50 -2.38 -6.19 1.71
CA LEU A 50 -1.97 -7.43 1.07
C LEU A 50 -0.54 -7.74 1.47
N ILE A 51 -0.26 -9.02 1.69
CA ILE A 51 1.08 -9.50 2.01
C ILE A 51 1.50 -10.50 0.94
N ALA A 52 2.74 -10.38 0.46
CA ALA A 52 3.33 -11.37 -0.42
C ALA A 52 4.17 -12.31 0.43
N GLU A 53 3.88 -13.61 0.36
CA GLU A 53 4.60 -14.64 1.10
C GLU A 53 5.35 -15.56 0.16
N ASP A 54 6.53 -15.98 0.62
CA ASP A 54 7.24 -17.05 -0.05
C ASP A 54 6.49 -18.36 0.21
N UNK A 55 6.26 -18.90 -0.69
CA UNK A 55 5.54 -20.03 -0.65
C UNK A 55 6.17 -21.09 -0.01
N ASP A 56 7.51 -21.27 -0.15
CA ASP A 56 8.26 -22.36 0.43
C ASP A 56 8.47 -22.17 1.94
N THR A 57 8.81 -20.95 2.34
CA THR A 57 9.17 -20.66 3.72
C THR A 57 8.05 -20.01 4.53
N GLY A 58 7.04 -19.48 3.87
CA GLY A 58 6.01 -18.71 4.54
C GLY A 58 6.44 -17.32 4.96
N LYS A 59 7.67 -16.93 4.61
CA LYS A 59 8.21 -15.65 5.04
C LYS A 59 7.58 -14.51 4.24
N ALA A 60 7.24 -13.43 4.91
CA ALA A 60 6.66 -12.25 4.26
C ALA A 60 7.75 -11.53 3.48
N MET A 61 7.45 -11.24 2.22
CA MET A 61 8.40 -10.59 1.32
C MET A 61 8.05 -9.16 1.01
N GLY A 62 6.82 -8.76 1.31
CA GLY A 62 6.40 -7.40 1.01
C GLY A 62 4.94 -7.21 1.36
N PHE A 63 4.52 -5.95 1.30
CA PHE A 63 3.12 -5.63 1.56
C PHE A 63 2.73 -4.40 0.76
N CYS A 64 1.41 -4.21 0.62
CA CYS A 64 0.88 -2.94 0.19
C CYS A 64 -0.39 -2.64 0.96
N GLN A 65 -0.72 -1.36 1.06
CA GLN A 65 -1.87 -0.91 1.79
C GLN A 65 -2.65 0.08 0.95
N PHE A 66 -3.96 -0.17 0.82
CA PHE A 66 -4.86 0.74 0.12
C PHE A 66 -5.93 1.23 1.08
N ILE A 67 -6.39 2.45 0.87
CA ILE A 67 -7.49 3.04 1.63
C ILE A 67 -8.63 3.32 0.66
N PRO A 68 -9.84 2.83 0.94
CA PRO A 68 -10.99 3.17 0.09
C PRO A 68 -11.33 4.65 0.16
N SER A 69 -11.70 5.21 -0.95
CA SER A 69 -12.08 6.60 -1.05
C SER A 69 -13.24 6.75 -2.03
N PHE A 70 -13.91 7.88 -1.95
CA PHE A 70 -15.09 8.16 -2.78
C PHE A 70 -15.01 9.56 -3.33
N SER A 71 -15.59 9.73 -4.52
CA SER A 71 -15.84 11.05 -5.06
C SER A 71 -17.34 11.26 -5.13
N ALA A 72 -17.85 12.22 -4.35
CA ALA A 72 -19.26 12.55 -4.40
C ALA A 72 -19.62 13.19 -5.74
N LEU A 73 -18.67 13.93 -6.29
CA LEU A 73 -18.90 14.64 -7.54
C LEU A 73 -19.16 13.68 -8.71
N THR A 74 -18.35 12.64 -8.81
CA THR A 74 -18.47 11.69 -9.90
C THR A 74 -19.21 10.41 -9.53
N LEU A 75 -19.64 10.29 -8.27
CA LEU A 75 -20.32 9.10 -7.76
C LEU A 75 -19.49 7.85 -7.98
N SER A 76 -18.19 7.95 -7.68
CA SER A 76 -17.27 6.86 -7.96
C SER A 76 -16.49 6.48 -6.75
N ALA A 77 -15.89 5.30 -6.80
CA ALA A 77 -15.06 4.77 -5.73
C ALA A 77 -13.64 4.58 -6.24
N ALA A 78 -12.68 4.81 -5.35
CA ALA A 78 -11.27 4.64 -5.66
C ALA A 78 -10.56 3.98 -4.50
N TRP A 79 -9.48 3.26 -4.80
CA TRP A 79 -8.57 2.78 -3.77
C TRP A 79 -7.28 3.60 -3.88
N VAL A 80 -6.86 4.16 -2.76
CA VAL A 80 -5.65 4.99 -2.70
C VAL A 80 -4.52 4.17 -2.12
N LEU A 81 -3.44 4.00 -2.89
CA LEU A 81 -2.28 3.28 -2.41
C LEU A 81 -1.54 4.16 -1.40
N LYS A 82 -1.49 3.72 -0.15
CA LYS A 82 -0.87 4.46 0.93
C LYS A 82 0.49 3.94 1.34
N GLY A 83 0.87 2.77 0.87
CA GLY A 83 2.20 2.25 1.15
C GLY A 83 2.45 0.98 0.40
N ILE A 84 3.70 0.79 0.02
CA ILE A 84 4.15 -0.46 -0.59
C ILE A 84 5.62 -0.63 -0.25
N TYR A 85 5.98 -1.83 0.17
CA TYR A 85 7.35 -2.12 0.55
C TYR A 85 7.68 -3.57 0.23
N VAL A 86 8.86 -3.80 -0.32
CA VAL A 86 9.37 -5.13 -0.62
C VAL A 86 10.72 -5.26 0.09
N THR A 87 10.93 -6.36 0.79
CA THR A 87 12.19 -6.57 1.49
C THR A 87 13.35 -6.59 0.52
N GLU A 88 14.53 -6.21 1.00
CA GLU A 88 15.71 -6.17 0.13
C GLU A 88 15.95 -7.50 -0.57
N GLU A 89 15.80 -8.60 0.18
CA GLU A 89 16.08 -9.93 -0.37
C GLU A 89 15.12 -10.30 -1.50
N ALA A 90 13.91 -9.73 -1.50
CA ALA A 90 12.87 -10.11 -2.45
C ALA A 90 12.73 -9.14 -3.61
N ARG A 91 13.54 -8.10 -3.66
CA ARG A 91 13.49 -7.15 -4.76
C ARG A 91 13.93 -7.83 -6.03
N ARG A 92 13.38 -7.36 -7.15
CA ARG A 92 13.55 -7.99 -8.47
C ARG A 92 12.78 -9.29 -8.65
N UNK A 93 11.92 -9.54 -7.75
CA UNK A 93 11.15 -10.66 -7.85
C UNK A 93 9.80 -10.36 -8.30
N LEU A 94 9.62 -9.24 -8.80
CA LEU A 94 8.34 -8.77 -9.25
C LEU A 94 7.28 -8.77 -8.14
N VAL A 95 7.71 -8.66 -6.89
CA VAL A 95 6.77 -8.71 -5.76
C VAL A 95 5.80 -7.54 -5.81
N ALA A 96 6.30 -6.31 -6.06
CA ALA A 96 5.42 -5.15 -6.15
C ALA A 96 4.39 -5.31 -7.26
N ASP A 97 4.83 -5.84 -8.41
CA ASP A 97 3.91 -6.09 -9.52
C ASP A 97 2.81 -7.06 -9.13
N ARG A 98 3.18 -8.14 -8.45
CA ARG A 98 2.20 -9.14 -8.03
C ARG A 98 1.21 -8.58 -7.02
N LEU A 99 1.73 -7.79 -6.08
CA LEU A 99 0.86 -7.15 -5.08
C LEU A 99 -0.15 -6.22 -5.75
N ILE A 100 0.32 -5.35 -6.63
CA ILE A 100 -0.57 -4.38 -7.27
C ILE A 100 -1.55 -5.08 -8.21
N ASN A 101 -1.09 -6.08 -8.96
CA ASN A 101 -2.00 -6.78 -9.86
C ASN A 101 -3.08 -7.54 -9.09
N HIS A 102 -2.72 -8.10 -7.94
CA HIS A 102 -3.73 -8.75 -7.09
C HIS A 102 -4.74 -7.73 -6.60
N ALA A 103 -4.25 -6.56 -6.16
CA ALA A 103 -5.14 -5.49 -5.70
C ALA A 103 -6.08 -5.01 -6.80
N LYS A 104 -5.59 -4.94 -8.04
CA LYS A 104 -6.43 -4.55 -9.17
C LYS A 104 -7.63 -5.49 -9.30
N GLU A 105 -7.40 -6.79 -9.18
CA GLU A 105 -8.48 -7.75 -9.31
C GLU A 105 -9.48 -7.63 -8.15
N LEU A 106 -8.98 -7.44 -6.94
CA LEU A 106 -9.87 -7.22 -5.81
C LEU A 106 -10.69 -5.95 -5.97
N ALA A 107 -10.07 -4.89 -6.44
CA ALA A 107 -10.76 -3.61 -6.62
C ALA A 107 -11.85 -3.74 -7.67
N LYS A 108 -11.56 -4.40 -8.79
CA LYS A 108 -12.56 -4.62 -9.83
C LYS A 108 -13.74 -5.41 -9.28
N ALA A 109 -13.45 -6.47 -8.51
CA ALA A 109 -14.51 -7.29 -7.95
C ALA A 109 -15.36 -6.52 -6.96
N ALA A 110 -14.79 -5.52 -6.30
CA ALA A 110 -15.51 -4.67 -5.35
C ALA A 110 -16.22 -3.49 -6.01
N GLY A 111 -16.16 -3.38 -7.33
CA GLY A 111 -16.83 -2.27 -8.02
C GLY A 111 -16.06 -0.98 -7.99
N VAL A 112 -14.79 -1.03 -7.66
CA VAL A 112 -13.94 0.16 -7.64
C VAL A 112 -13.40 0.39 -9.04
N ASP A 113 -13.45 1.63 -9.49
CA ASP A 113 -13.09 1.92 -10.88
C ASP A 113 -11.80 2.72 -11.03
N ARG A 114 -11.10 2.98 -9.93
CA ARG A 114 -9.89 3.78 -10.00
C ARG A 114 -8.95 3.44 -8.85
N MET A 115 -7.65 3.43 -9.14
CA MET A 115 -6.62 3.35 -8.10
C MET A 115 -5.72 4.57 -8.27
N THR A 116 -5.37 5.20 -7.16
CA THR A 116 -4.54 6.40 -7.19
C THR A 116 -3.37 6.24 -6.24
N VAL A 117 -2.32 7.04 -6.48
CA VAL A 117 -1.16 7.08 -5.59
C VAL A 117 -0.52 8.45 -5.70
N MET A 118 0.01 8.95 -4.58
CA MET A 118 0.79 10.17 -4.58
C MET A 118 2.24 9.84 -4.23
N THR A 119 3.17 10.49 -4.91
CA THR A 119 4.58 10.34 -4.60
C THR A 119 5.26 11.68 -4.83
N GLY A 120 6.44 11.84 -4.23
CA GLY A 120 7.18 13.08 -4.37
C GLY A 120 7.62 13.32 -5.79
N GLU A 121 7.70 14.60 -6.16
CA GLU A 121 8.09 14.98 -7.51
C GLU A 121 9.51 14.55 -7.86
N ASP A 122 10.36 14.36 -6.84
CA ASP A 122 11.73 13.95 -7.06
C ASP A 122 11.97 12.47 -6.78
N ASN A 123 10.92 11.71 -6.47
CA ASN A 123 11.05 10.27 -6.23
C ASN A 123 10.94 9.53 -7.56
N MET A 124 12.04 9.53 -8.32
CA MET A 124 12.02 8.98 -9.67
C MET A 124 11.79 7.46 -9.68
N ALA A 125 12.35 6.77 -8.69
CA ALA A 125 12.17 5.31 -8.62
C ALA A 125 10.70 4.94 -8.45
N ALA A 126 9.99 5.63 -7.55
CA ALA A 126 8.59 5.36 -7.34
C ALA A 126 7.76 5.70 -8.58
N GLN A 127 8.08 6.83 -9.21
CA GLN A 127 7.35 7.22 -10.42
C GLN A 127 7.52 6.19 -11.53
N SER A 128 8.75 5.70 -11.69
CA SER A 128 9.01 4.68 -12.70
C SER A 128 8.23 3.41 -12.41
N LEU A 129 8.20 2.99 -11.15
CA LEU A 129 7.43 1.81 -10.77
C LEU A 129 5.95 2.00 -11.09
N TYR A 130 5.39 3.14 -10.70
CA TYR A 130 3.95 3.33 -10.89
C TYR A 130 3.60 3.41 -12.37
N ARG A 131 4.44 4.05 -13.18
CA ARG A 131 4.18 4.07 -14.62
C ARG A 131 4.23 2.67 -15.21
N SER A 132 5.19 1.85 -14.74
CA SER A 132 5.29 0.48 -15.25
C SER A 132 4.08 -0.36 -14.89
N LEU A 133 3.38 0.01 -13.82
CA LEU A 133 2.17 -0.70 -13.38
C LEU A 133 0.89 -0.14 -14.00
N GLY A 134 1.00 0.87 -14.83
CA GLY A 134 -0.15 1.40 -15.55
C GLY A 134 -0.72 2.70 -15.00
N PHE A 135 -0.12 3.24 -13.95
CA PHE A 135 -0.56 4.55 -13.45
C PHE A 135 -0.05 5.66 -14.36
N SER A 136 -0.83 6.69 -14.51
CA SER A 136 -0.40 7.87 -15.25
C SER A 136 -0.52 9.11 -14.37
N ASN A 137 0.27 10.11 -14.69
CA ASN A 137 0.30 11.34 -13.90
C ASN A 137 -0.98 12.15 -14.15
N ASP A 138 -1.69 12.44 -13.06
CA ASP A 138 -2.90 13.24 -13.10
C ASP A 138 -2.55 14.66 -12.65
N HIS A 139 -2.46 15.60 -13.59
CA HIS A 139 -1.96 16.95 -13.32
C HIS A 139 -3.00 17.91 -12.80
N ASP A 140 -4.26 17.52 -12.76
CA ASP A 140 -5.35 18.46 -12.44
C ASP A 140 -5.57 18.65 -10.96
N UNK A 141 -5.00 17.97 -10.15
CA UNK A 141 -5.23 18.02 -8.80
C UNK A 141 -4.15 18.77 -8.14
N MET A 142 -4.60 19.47 -7.25
CA MET A 142 -3.66 20.16 -6.37
C MET A 142 -3.90 19.69 -4.95
N TYR A 143 -2.82 19.50 -4.21
CA TYR A 143 -2.88 19.01 -2.84
C TYR A 143 -2.77 20.20 -1.89
N PHE A 144 -3.81 20.41 -1.07
CA PHE A 144 -3.83 21.46 -0.05
C PHE A 144 -3.92 20.78 1.31
N ALA A 145 -3.10 21.21 2.26
CA ALA A 145 -3.14 20.65 3.61
C ALA A 145 -3.19 21.75 4.63
N LEU A 146 -3.93 21.50 5.71
CA LEU A 146 -4.00 22.41 6.85
C LEU A 146 -3.63 21.61 8.10
N LYS A 147 -2.58 22.00 8.74
CA LYS A 147 -2.12 21.31 9.94
C LYS A 147 -2.90 21.82 11.15
N LEU A 148 -3.53 20.83 11.69
CA LEU A 148 -4.28 21.15 12.91
C LEU A 148 -3.38 21.04 14.13
N UNK A 149 -3.06 22.30 14.86
CA UNK A 149 -2.17 22.38 15.92
C UNK A 149 -1.44 22.81 15.69
#